data_1a3f39d39731a117808c1465db49cc38
#
_entry.id   1a3f39d39731a117808c1465db49cc38
#
_cell.length_a   1.000
_cell.length_b   1.000
_cell.length_c   1.000
_cell.angle_alpha   90.00
_cell.angle_beta   90.00
_cell.angle_gamma   90.00
#
_symmetry.space_group_name_H-M   'P 1'
#
loop_
_entity.id
_entity.type
_entity.pdbx_description
1 polymer ?
#
loop_
_entity_poly.entity_id
_entity_poly.type
_entity_poly.pdbx_seq_one_letter_code
_entity_poly.pdbx_strand_id
1 'polypeptide(L)'
;INLSTNVDDRIYLGFTLGFHDVNYKRSSAYSEWGEFDGQPTDFTLDNEFITEGTGVDAKLGVIFRPFEESAFRMGLAIHTPTLYTLSDRHWASLSSSLDNYHGETDVAQFNYQLLTPWKFNLSLGHTFGTSVALGAEYEYTDYSSAELRYEDGFEMEAESDWMDEDLKGVHTVRVGAEVKLVPEFSLRAGYNYTSAAFNKSAYKWLYPNTTYTDAEYENMMGRSTYTLGMGFRTGQLYVDAAFLYMQQKSEFY
;
A
#
# COMPACT_ATOMS: atom_id res chain seq x y z
N ILE A 1 -18.02 -5.34 6.22
CA ILE A 1 -19.49 -5.38 6.05
C ILE A 1 -19.85 -4.37 4.98
N ASN A 2 -20.63 -4.79 3.99
CA ASN A 2 -21.07 -3.92 2.90
C ASN A 2 -22.59 -3.81 2.88
N LEU A 3 -23.07 -2.59 2.70
CA LEU A 3 -24.48 -2.26 2.46
C LEU A 3 -24.56 -1.43 1.18
N SER A 4 -25.50 -1.75 0.31
CA SER A 4 -25.70 -0.99 -0.92
C SER A 4 -27.18 -0.90 -1.28
N THR A 5 -27.54 0.20 -1.92
CA THR A 5 -28.89 0.41 -2.44
C THR A 5 -28.84 1.09 -3.80
N ASN A 6 -29.87 0.86 -4.58
CA ASN A 6 -30.09 1.46 -5.89
C ASN A 6 -31.42 2.23 -5.85
N VAL A 7 -31.40 3.46 -6.28
CA VAL A 7 -32.58 4.32 -6.39
C VAL A 7 -32.81 4.64 -7.87
N ASP A 8 -33.91 4.13 -8.40
CA ASP A 8 -34.42 4.37 -9.77
C ASP A 8 -33.37 4.13 -10.89
N ASP A 9 -32.43 3.18 -10.67
CA ASP A 9 -31.31 2.91 -11.58
C ASP A 9 -30.45 4.13 -11.95
N ARG A 10 -30.55 5.20 -11.16
CA ARG A 10 -29.84 6.46 -11.35
C ARG A 10 -28.82 6.75 -10.27
N ILE A 11 -29.13 6.41 -9.02
CA ILE A 11 -28.27 6.65 -7.86
C ILE A 11 -28.00 5.32 -7.18
N TYR A 12 -26.74 4.97 -7.07
CA TYR A 12 -26.30 3.79 -6.32
C TYR A 12 -25.48 4.27 -5.14
N LEU A 13 -25.90 3.90 -3.94
CA LEU A 13 -25.22 4.25 -2.70
C LEU A 13 -24.57 3.01 -2.11
N GLY A 14 -23.37 3.17 -1.60
CA GLY A 14 -22.62 2.12 -0.94
C GLY A 14 -22.01 2.61 0.38
N PHE A 15 -22.10 1.77 1.39
CA PHE A 15 -21.41 1.91 2.67
C PHE A 15 -20.63 0.63 2.96
N THR A 16 -19.38 0.78 3.37
CA THR A 16 -18.54 -0.34 3.80
C THR A 16 -17.96 -0.03 5.16
N LEU A 17 -18.03 -0.99 6.08
CA LEU A 17 -17.24 -1.01 7.30
C LEU A 17 -16.15 -2.07 7.14
N GLY A 18 -14.89 -1.63 7.20
CA GLY A 18 -13.70 -2.44 7.06
C GLY A 18 -13.12 -2.83 8.40
N PHE A 19 -12.70 -4.08 8.52
CA PHE A 19 -11.90 -4.60 9.64
C PHE A 19 -10.64 -5.19 9.03
N HIS A 20 -9.51 -4.81 9.57
CA HIS A 20 -8.18 -5.19 9.08
C HIS A 20 -7.45 -5.99 10.13
N ASP A 21 -6.71 -6.98 9.69
CA ASP A 21 -5.74 -7.73 10.48
C ASP A 21 -4.35 -7.47 9.90
N VAL A 22 -3.40 -7.13 10.77
CA VAL A 22 -2.02 -6.83 10.40
C VAL A 22 -1.13 -7.88 11.03
N ASN A 23 -0.34 -8.54 10.19
CA ASN A 23 0.71 -9.45 10.61
C ASN A 23 1.90 -9.25 9.65
N TYR A 24 2.95 -8.61 10.13
CA TYR A 24 4.18 -8.37 9.40
C TYR A 24 5.35 -8.95 10.18
N LYS A 25 6.18 -9.73 9.52
CA LYS A 25 7.42 -10.25 10.10
C LYS A 25 8.58 -9.97 9.16
N ARG A 26 9.65 -9.39 9.71
CA ARG A 26 10.93 -9.21 9.04
C ARG A 26 12.02 -9.89 9.85
N SER A 27 12.87 -10.65 9.14
CA SER A 27 14.09 -11.23 9.70
C SER A 27 15.26 -10.80 8.82
N SER A 28 16.36 -10.38 9.43
CA SER A 28 17.59 -10.04 8.72
C SER A 28 18.80 -10.64 9.42
N ALA A 29 19.77 -11.09 8.64
CA ALA A 29 21.06 -11.57 9.11
C ALA A 29 22.18 -10.74 8.48
N TYR A 30 23.05 -10.18 9.30
CA TYR A 30 24.25 -9.50 8.86
C TYR A 30 25.47 -10.26 9.34
N SER A 31 26.29 -10.72 8.38
CA SER A 31 27.52 -11.47 8.72
C SER A 31 28.75 -10.71 8.23
N GLU A 32 29.76 -10.65 9.07
CA GLU A 32 31.05 -10.07 8.77
C GLU A 32 32.15 -11.01 9.21
N TRP A 33 33.24 -11.02 8.46
CA TRP A 33 34.43 -11.81 8.75
C TRP A 33 35.67 -10.94 8.69
N GLY A 34 36.62 -11.26 9.52
CA GLY A 34 37.86 -10.51 9.64
C GLY A 34 38.95 -11.29 10.38
N GLU A 35 39.92 -10.59 10.91
CA GLU A 35 41.00 -11.15 11.71
C GLU A 35 41.10 -10.37 13.01
N PHE A 36 41.11 -11.12 14.12
CA PHE A 36 41.34 -10.57 15.45
C PHE A 36 42.57 -11.25 16.06
N ASP A 37 43.58 -10.48 16.44
CA ASP A 37 44.86 -10.96 17.03
C ASP A 37 45.51 -12.09 16.19
N GLY A 38 45.51 -11.95 14.85
CA GLY A 38 46.07 -12.92 13.91
C GLY A 38 45.25 -14.18 13.72
N GLN A 39 44.02 -14.24 14.25
CA GLN A 39 43.11 -15.37 14.08
C GLN A 39 41.89 -14.98 13.23
N PRO A 40 41.52 -15.78 12.22
CA PRO A 40 40.27 -15.58 11.51
C PRO A 40 39.09 -15.60 12.47
N THR A 41 38.23 -14.60 12.36
CA THR A 41 37.02 -14.52 13.18
C THR A 41 35.85 -14.05 12.33
N ASP A 42 34.68 -14.47 12.69
CA ASP A 42 33.42 -14.05 12.09
C ASP A 42 32.39 -13.69 13.17
N PHE A 43 31.45 -12.86 12.79
CA PHE A 43 30.25 -12.67 13.61
C PHE A 43 29.00 -12.59 12.70
N THR A 44 27.88 -12.97 13.27
CA THR A 44 26.56 -12.82 12.64
C THR A 44 25.63 -12.15 13.62
N LEU A 45 24.99 -11.07 13.18
CA LEU A 45 23.94 -10.36 13.88
C LEU A 45 22.61 -10.65 13.21
N ASP A 46 21.73 -11.38 13.90
CA ASP A 46 20.37 -11.66 13.47
C ASP A 46 19.41 -10.68 14.16
N ASN A 47 18.47 -10.12 13.40
CA ASN A 47 17.39 -9.30 13.93
C ASN A 47 16.05 -9.88 13.52
N GLU A 48 15.10 -9.87 14.43
CA GLU A 48 13.70 -10.10 14.14
C GLU A 48 12.86 -8.91 14.56
N PHE A 49 11.91 -8.56 13.70
CA PHE A 49 10.93 -7.51 13.91
C PHE A 49 9.56 -8.03 13.49
N ILE A 50 8.57 -7.87 14.37
CA ILE A 50 7.21 -8.33 14.16
C ILE A 50 6.26 -7.18 14.49
N THR A 51 5.36 -6.85 13.55
CA THR A 51 4.21 -5.95 13.79
C THR A 51 2.92 -6.74 13.70
N GLU A 52 2.13 -6.72 14.74
CA GLU A 52 0.81 -7.34 14.80
C GLU A 52 -0.22 -6.31 15.23
N GLY A 53 -1.46 -6.47 14.76
CA GLY A 53 -2.54 -5.62 15.21
C GLY A 53 -3.79 -5.66 14.35
N THR A 54 -4.70 -4.75 14.64
CA THR A 54 -5.99 -4.67 13.96
C THR A 54 -6.30 -3.23 13.57
N GLY A 55 -7.17 -3.06 12.57
CA GLY A 55 -7.62 -1.75 12.13
C GLY A 55 -9.09 -1.71 11.77
N VAL A 56 -9.67 -0.52 11.81
CA VAL A 56 -11.06 -0.28 11.42
C VAL A 56 -11.16 0.97 10.57
N ASP A 57 -11.96 0.91 9.51
CA ASP A 57 -12.31 2.04 8.65
C ASP A 57 -13.77 2.00 8.20
N ALA A 58 -14.22 3.11 7.61
CA ALA A 58 -15.50 3.20 6.92
C ALA A 58 -15.31 3.83 5.53
N LYS A 59 -16.15 3.40 4.58
CA LYS A 59 -16.14 3.92 3.21
C LYS A 59 -17.56 4.25 2.78
N LEU A 60 -17.70 5.39 2.15
CA LEU A 60 -18.95 5.85 1.56
C LEU A 60 -18.72 6.06 0.07
N GLY A 61 -19.65 5.60 -0.75
CA GLY A 61 -19.58 5.78 -2.20
C GLY A 61 -20.94 6.06 -2.81
N VAL A 62 -20.94 6.86 -3.85
CA VAL A 62 -22.11 7.12 -4.69
C VAL A 62 -21.73 6.98 -6.15
N ILE A 63 -22.57 6.28 -6.93
CA ILE A 63 -22.51 6.30 -8.39
C ILE A 63 -23.79 6.95 -8.88
N PHE A 64 -23.64 7.91 -9.77
CA PHE A 64 -24.72 8.69 -10.35
C PHE A 64 -24.75 8.56 -11.87
N ARG A 65 -25.94 8.34 -12.43
CA ARG A 65 -26.22 8.37 -13.87
C ARG A 65 -26.99 9.65 -14.20
N PRO A 66 -26.30 10.72 -14.66
CA PRO A 66 -26.93 12.04 -14.86
C PRO A 66 -27.98 12.04 -15.99
N PHE A 67 -27.83 11.17 -16.98
CA PHE A 67 -28.68 11.13 -18.17
C PHE A 67 -29.37 9.77 -18.30
N GLU A 68 -30.69 9.75 -18.43
CA GLU A 68 -31.50 8.50 -18.47
C GLU A 68 -31.15 7.62 -19.67
N GLU A 69 -30.96 8.24 -20.85
CA GLU A 69 -30.69 7.52 -22.09
C GLU A 69 -29.18 7.25 -22.32
N SER A 70 -28.31 7.73 -21.42
CA SER A 70 -26.87 7.57 -21.54
C SER A 70 -26.32 6.51 -20.56
N ALA A 71 -25.38 5.74 -21.03
CA ALA A 71 -24.63 4.81 -20.21
C ALA A 71 -23.53 5.52 -19.37
N PHE A 72 -23.44 6.85 -19.43
CA PHE A 72 -22.46 7.62 -18.66
C PHE A 72 -22.73 7.55 -17.18
N ARG A 73 -21.67 7.33 -16.40
CA ARG A 73 -21.71 7.20 -14.94
C ARG A 73 -20.59 8.02 -14.32
N MET A 74 -20.89 8.66 -13.20
CA MET A 74 -19.92 9.33 -12.34
C MET A 74 -19.95 8.66 -10.98
N GLY A 75 -18.78 8.47 -10.37
CA GLY A 75 -18.66 7.92 -9.03
C GLY A 75 -17.84 8.83 -8.14
N LEU A 76 -18.24 8.96 -6.88
CA LEU A 76 -17.49 9.59 -5.82
C LEU A 76 -17.40 8.61 -4.66
N ALA A 77 -16.21 8.50 -4.05
CA ALA A 77 -16.05 7.75 -2.84
C ALA A 77 -15.12 8.47 -1.86
N ILE A 78 -15.42 8.33 -0.59
CA ILE A 78 -14.62 8.84 0.53
C ILE A 78 -14.35 7.68 1.46
N HIS A 79 -13.07 7.47 1.79
CA HIS A 79 -12.64 6.53 2.81
C HIS A 79 -12.19 7.33 4.03
N THR A 80 -12.69 6.96 5.19
CA THR A 80 -12.18 7.52 6.45
C THR A 80 -10.75 7.07 6.69
N PRO A 81 -10.01 7.75 7.55
CA PRO A 81 -8.82 7.18 8.15
C PRO A 81 -9.10 5.78 8.69
N THR A 82 -8.11 4.90 8.53
CA THR A 82 -8.09 3.61 9.24
C THR A 82 -7.38 3.83 10.57
N LEU A 83 -8.05 3.55 11.66
CA LEU A 83 -7.42 3.50 12.97
C LEU A 83 -6.87 2.10 13.20
N TYR A 84 -5.56 1.98 13.18
CA TYR A 84 -4.83 0.77 13.54
C TYR A 84 -4.39 0.82 14.99
N THR A 85 -4.54 -0.30 15.71
CA THR A 85 -3.89 -0.56 16.99
C THR A 85 -2.84 -1.63 16.75
N LEU A 86 -1.57 -1.28 16.94
CA LEU A 86 -0.41 -2.07 16.55
C LEU A 86 0.49 -2.34 17.73
N SER A 87 1.18 -3.47 17.67
CA SER A 87 2.23 -3.86 18.61
C SER A 87 3.44 -4.32 17.83
N ASP A 88 4.55 -3.64 18.03
CA ASP A 88 5.85 -4.02 17.49
C ASP A 88 6.64 -4.80 18.52
N ARG A 89 7.27 -5.89 18.09
CA ARG A 89 8.21 -6.68 18.88
C ARG A 89 9.53 -6.78 18.12
N HIS A 90 10.61 -6.53 18.82
CA HIS A 90 11.95 -6.57 18.25
C HIS A 90 12.92 -7.26 19.20
N TRP A 91 13.77 -8.12 18.64
CA TRP A 91 14.92 -8.69 19.35
C TRP A 91 16.06 -8.98 18.38
N ALA A 92 17.25 -9.11 18.92
CA ALA A 92 18.46 -9.40 18.15
C ALA A 92 19.29 -10.46 18.85
N SER A 93 20.04 -11.25 18.07
CA SER A 93 21.05 -12.16 18.58
C SER A 93 22.37 -11.95 17.84
N LEU A 94 23.47 -12.05 18.58
CA LEU A 94 24.82 -11.97 18.07
C LEU A 94 25.55 -13.26 18.35
N SER A 95 26.07 -13.88 17.30
CA SER A 95 26.98 -15.04 17.41
C SER A 95 28.35 -14.68 16.80
N SER A 96 29.42 -15.20 17.40
CA SER A 96 30.78 -15.03 16.88
C SER A 96 31.60 -16.28 17.09
N SER A 97 32.52 -16.57 16.15
CA SER A 97 33.54 -17.60 16.31
C SER A 97 34.61 -17.22 17.36
N LEU A 98 34.70 -15.93 17.72
CA LEU A 98 35.53 -15.48 18.82
C LEU A 98 34.97 -15.99 20.15
N ASP A 99 35.70 -16.85 20.84
CA ASP A 99 35.31 -17.48 22.11
C ASP A 99 33.98 -18.25 22.08
N ASN A 100 33.49 -18.63 20.87
CA ASN A 100 32.15 -19.19 20.66
C ASN A 100 31.04 -18.34 21.32
N TYR A 101 31.16 -17.03 21.20
CA TYR A 101 30.21 -16.10 21.81
C TYR A 101 28.81 -16.24 21.19
N HIS A 102 27.81 -16.25 22.07
CA HIS A 102 26.41 -16.09 21.69
C HIS A 102 25.70 -15.22 22.74
N GLY A 103 25.01 -14.18 22.27
CA GLY A 103 24.24 -13.29 23.11
C GLY A 103 22.92 -12.90 22.43
N GLU A 104 21.90 -12.70 23.23
CA GLU A 104 20.56 -12.29 22.78
C GLU A 104 20.09 -11.09 23.59
N THR A 105 19.30 -10.21 22.97
CA THR A 105 18.58 -9.15 23.67
C THR A 105 17.27 -9.67 24.23
N ASP A 106 16.77 -9.03 25.26
CA ASP A 106 15.36 -9.19 25.63
C ASP A 106 14.46 -8.74 24.48
N VAL A 107 13.25 -9.28 24.43
CA VAL A 107 12.23 -8.84 23.47
C VAL A 107 11.74 -7.44 23.89
N ALA A 108 12.05 -6.45 23.08
CA ALA A 108 11.46 -5.12 23.22
C ALA A 108 10.06 -5.15 22.59
N GLN A 109 9.09 -4.55 23.28
CA GLN A 109 7.72 -4.42 22.78
C GLN A 109 7.26 -2.97 22.88
N PHE A 110 6.58 -2.49 21.85
CA PHE A 110 6.01 -1.15 21.79
C PHE A 110 4.61 -1.19 21.20
N ASN A 111 3.64 -0.64 21.93
CA ASN A 111 2.25 -0.54 21.50
C ASN A 111 1.94 0.89 21.06
N TYR A 112 1.26 1.04 19.95
CA TYR A 112 0.92 2.34 19.39
C TYR A 112 -0.32 2.27 18.51
N GLN A 113 -0.81 3.43 18.11
CA GLN A 113 -1.88 3.57 17.13
C GLN A 113 -1.37 4.31 15.90
N LEU A 114 -1.81 3.90 14.74
CA LEU A 114 -1.57 4.58 13.47
C LEU A 114 -2.91 5.01 12.87
N LEU A 115 -3.07 6.30 12.67
CA LEU A 115 -4.20 6.87 11.94
C LEU A 115 -3.76 7.18 10.52
N THR A 116 -4.33 6.47 9.55
CA THR A 116 -4.03 6.71 8.13
C THR A 116 -4.78 7.93 7.60
N PRO A 117 -4.36 8.53 6.48
CA PRO A 117 -5.05 9.65 5.86
C PRO A 117 -6.44 9.31 5.33
N TRP A 118 -7.25 10.36 5.12
CA TRP A 118 -8.43 10.30 4.27
C TRP A 118 -8.07 9.99 2.83
N LYS A 119 -8.97 9.24 2.14
CA LYS A 119 -8.82 8.97 0.72
C LYS A 119 -10.07 9.42 -0.03
N PHE A 120 -9.87 10.13 -1.11
CA PHE A 120 -10.92 10.65 -1.99
C PHE A 120 -10.79 10.04 -3.37
N ASN A 121 -11.90 9.62 -3.94
CA ASN A 121 -11.94 8.95 -5.21
C ASN A 121 -13.03 9.54 -6.11
N LEU A 122 -12.68 9.85 -7.35
CA LEU A 122 -13.57 10.32 -8.41
C LEU A 122 -13.45 9.36 -9.60
N SER A 123 -14.55 8.85 -10.09
CA SER A 123 -14.56 7.95 -11.23
C SER A 123 -15.57 8.37 -12.30
N LEU A 124 -15.24 8.07 -13.55
CA LEU A 124 -16.08 8.28 -14.72
C LEU A 124 -16.11 6.98 -15.54
N GLY A 125 -17.27 6.63 -16.04
CA GLY A 125 -17.41 5.45 -16.89
C GLY A 125 -18.45 5.67 -17.98
N HIS A 126 -18.20 5.12 -19.16
CA HIS A 126 -19.14 5.13 -20.27
C HIS A 126 -19.05 3.86 -21.09
N THR A 127 -20.21 3.39 -21.56
CA THR A 127 -20.29 2.30 -22.53
C THR A 127 -20.90 2.80 -23.84
N PHE A 128 -20.24 2.49 -24.95
CA PHE A 128 -20.72 2.80 -26.30
C PHE A 128 -21.35 1.54 -26.90
N GLY A 129 -22.68 1.52 -26.93
CA GLY A 129 -23.43 0.34 -27.28
C GLY A 129 -23.07 -0.85 -26.39
N THR A 130 -22.90 -2.03 -27.00
CA THR A 130 -22.51 -3.27 -26.30
C THR A 130 -21.04 -3.64 -26.51
N SER A 131 -20.29 -2.81 -27.26
CA SER A 131 -18.98 -3.21 -27.79
C SER A 131 -17.80 -2.51 -27.12
N VAL A 132 -17.97 -1.29 -26.59
CA VAL A 132 -16.87 -0.54 -26.00
C VAL A 132 -17.25 -0.04 -24.62
N ALA A 133 -16.37 -0.26 -23.64
CA ALA A 133 -16.48 0.35 -22.32
C ALA A 133 -15.18 1.12 -22.01
N LEU A 134 -15.33 2.34 -21.49
CA LEU A 134 -14.22 3.20 -21.04
C LEU A 134 -14.44 3.54 -19.58
N GLY A 135 -13.34 3.61 -18.82
CA GLY A 135 -13.34 4.05 -17.44
C GLY A 135 -12.11 4.89 -17.12
N ALA A 136 -12.29 5.89 -16.28
CA ALA A 136 -11.22 6.69 -15.71
C ALA A 136 -11.49 6.90 -14.22
N GLU A 137 -10.44 6.93 -13.42
CA GLU A 137 -10.50 7.13 -11.98
C GLU A 137 -9.33 7.99 -11.54
N TYR A 138 -9.61 8.89 -10.62
CA TYR A 138 -8.63 9.68 -9.91
C TYR A 138 -8.80 9.47 -8.40
N GLU A 139 -7.70 9.19 -7.71
CA GLU A 139 -7.66 9.01 -6.27
C GLU A 139 -6.61 9.97 -5.68
N TYR A 140 -6.96 10.58 -4.56
CA TYR A 140 -6.06 11.42 -3.77
C TYR A 140 -6.02 10.95 -2.32
N THR A 141 -4.80 10.86 -1.79
CA THR A 141 -4.53 10.54 -0.39
C THR A 141 -3.35 11.39 0.07
N ASP A 142 -3.51 12.16 1.12
CA ASP A 142 -2.43 12.97 1.67
C ASP A 142 -1.72 12.23 2.79
N TYR A 143 -0.59 11.58 2.47
CA TYR A 143 0.14 10.78 3.44
C TYR A 143 0.84 11.62 4.51
N SER A 144 1.07 12.93 4.27
CA SER A 144 1.61 13.83 5.29
C SER A 144 0.66 14.03 6.47
N SER A 145 -0.64 13.76 6.28
CA SER A 145 -1.65 13.86 7.34
C SER A 145 -1.85 12.55 8.13
N ALA A 146 -0.95 11.58 8.00
CA ALA A 146 -0.96 10.40 8.86
C ALA A 146 -0.46 10.77 10.27
N GLU A 147 -0.98 10.12 11.30
CA GLU A 147 -0.62 10.38 12.69
C GLU A 147 -0.22 9.09 13.40
N LEU A 148 0.85 9.16 14.18
CA LEU A 148 1.20 8.16 15.18
C LEU A 148 0.73 8.61 16.56
N ARG A 149 0.22 7.69 17.34
CA ARG A 149 -0.31 7.94 18.69
C ARG A 149 0.18 6.88 19.66
N TYR A 150 0.40 7.28 20.88
CA TYR A 150 0.62 6.35 21.98
C TYR A 150 -0.64 5.49 22.22
N GLU A 151 -0.50 4.40 22.97
CA GLU A 151 -1.60 3.50 23.31
C GLU A 151 -2.77 4.21 24.00
N ASP A 152 -2.50 5.26 24.76
CA ASP A 152 -3.50 6.10 25.44
C ASP A 152 -4.20 7.12 24.53
N GLY A 153 -3.81 7.18 23.24
CA GLY A 153 -4.41 8.02 22.20
C GLY A 153 -3.80 9.43 22.07
N PHE A 154 -2.80 9.79 22.90
CA PHE A 154 -2.06 11.03 22.69
C PHE A 154 -1.16 10.94 21.46
N GLU A 155 -1.07 12.02 20.70
CA GLU A 155 -0.24 12.09 19.50
C GLU A 155 1.26 12.00 19.86
N MET A 156 2.00 11.28 19.04
CA MET A 156 3.46 11.24 19.02
C MET A 156 3.93 12.38 18.10
N GLU A 157 3.95 13.61 18.65
CA GLU A 157 4.17 14.84 17.87
C GLU A 157 5.43 14.77 17.00
N ALA A 158 6.57 14.34 17.56
CA ALA A 158 7.83 14.31 16.82
C ALA A 158 7.79 13.33 15.62
N GLU A 159 7.21 12.17 15.80
CA GLU A 159 7.09 11.14 14.75
C GLU A 159 6.05 11.56 13.69
N SER A 160 4.95 12.21 14.09
CA SER A 160 3.95 12.76 13.19
C SER A 160 4.51 13.93 12.38
N ASP A 161 5.30 14.83 13.00
CA ASP A 161 5.99 15.93 12.32
C ASP A 161 6.98 15.40 11.26
N TRP A 162 7.73 14.34 11.54
CA TRP A 162 8.60 13.70 10.54
C TRP A 162 7.81 13.12 9.36
N MET A 163 6.63 12.54 9.61
CA MET A 163 5.77 12.08 8.51
C MET A 163 5.25 13.26 7.67
N ASP A 164 4.91 14.39 8.28
CA ASP A 164 4.49 15.59 7.54
C ASP A 164 5.64 16.18 6.69
N GLU A 165 6.88 16.16 7.20
CA GLU A 165 8.05 16.64 6.46
C GLU A 165 8.47 15.71 5.31
N ASP A 166 8.45 14.40 5.52
CA ASP A 166 8.98 13.41 4.58
C ASP A 166 7.96 12.89 3.58
N LEU A 167 6.67 12.91 3.92
CA LEU A 167 5.59 12.42 3.08
C LEU A 167 4.83 13.57 2.42
N LYS A 168 3.99 13.23 1.44
CA LYS A 168 3.17 14.19 0.70
C LYS A 168 1.91 13.56 0.14
N GLY A 169 1.06 14.39 -0.45
CA GLY A 169 -0.12 13.98 -1.18
C GLY A 169 0.21 13.08 -2.37
N VAL A 170 -0.47 11.94 -2.44
CA VAL A 170 -0.35 10.96 -3.51
C VAL A 170 -1.55 11.04 -4.43
N HIS A 171 -1.25 11.17 -5.72
CA HIS A 171 -2.21 11.17 -6.80
C HIS A 171 -2.15 9.84 -7.54
N THR A 172 -3.28 9.16 -7.67
CA THR A 172 -3.39 7.95 -8.49
C THR A 172 -4.38 8.20 -9.60
N VAL A 173 -3.96 7.93 -10.83
CA VAL A 173 -4.80 8.00 -12.04
C VAL A 173 -4.89 6.61 -12.64
N ARG A 174 -6.12 6.15 -12.89
CA ARG A 174 -6.39 4.87 -13.54
C ARG A 174 -7.26 5.12 -14.76
N VAL A 175 -6.89 4.55 -15.90
CA VAL A 175 -7.71 4.54 -17.11
C VAL A 175 -7.78 3.13 -17.66
N GLY A 176 -8.93 2.77 -18.21
CA GLY A 176 -9.14 1.44 -18.76
C GLY A 176 -10.15 1.44 -19.90
N ALA A 177 -9.96 0.52 -20.81
CA ALA A 177 -10.85 0.26 -21.94
C ALA A 177 -11.07 -1.22 -22.12
N GLU A 178 -12.31 -1.59 -22.47
CA GLU A 178 -12.68 -2.91 -22.99
C GLU A 178 -13.31 -2.73 -24.36
N VAL A 179 -12.90 -3.56 -25.31
CA VAL A 179 -13.48 -3.63 -26.65
C VAL A 179 -13.88 -5.06 -26.93
N LYS A 180 -15.17 -5.29 -27.21
CA LYS A 180 -15.70 -6.55 -27.73
C LYS A 180 -15.58 -6.53 -29.23
N LEU A 181 -14.63 -7.30 -29.78
CA LEU A 181 -14.42 -7.42 -31.21
C LEU A 181 -15.52 -8.26 -31.87
N VAL A 182 -15.93 -9.30 -31.19
CA VAL A 182 -17.11 -10.14 -31.50
C VAL A 182 -17.79 -10.50 -30.17
N PRO A 183 -19.04 -11.01 -30.19
CA PRO A 183 -19.77 -11.33 -28.94
C PRO A 183 -19.01 -12.28 -28.01
N GLU A 184 -18.17 -13.15 -28.56
CA GLU A 184 -17.41 -14.15 -27.82
C GLU A 184 -16.02 -13.67 -27.36
N PHE A 185 -15.45 -12.57 -27.94
CA PHE A 185 -14.10 -12.16 -27.70
C PHE A 185 -13.97 -10.68 -27.34
N SER A 186 -13.33 -10.42 -26.20
CA SER A 186 -13.04 -9.08 -25.71
C SER A 186 -11.55 -8.86 -25.48
N LEU A 187 -11.08 -7.64 -25.77
CA LEU A 187 -9.76 -7.12 -25.41
C LEU A 187 -9.90 -6.04 -24.38
N ARG A 188 -8.94 -6.00 -23.45
CA ARG A 188 -8.87 -5.02 -22.38
C ARG A 188 -7.49 -4.41 -22.31
N ALA A 189 -7.41 -3.11 -22.08
CA ALA A 189 -6.16 -2.41 -21.81
C ALA A 189 -6.38 -1.43 -20.67
N GLY A 190 -5.36 -1.25 -19.83
CA GLY A 190 -5.41 -0.32 -18.73
C GLY A 190 -4.05 0.27 -18.40
N TYR A 191 -4.08 1.46 -17.83
CA TYR A 191 -2.93 2.16 -17.30
C TYR A 191 -3.26 2.71 -15.93
N ASN A 192 -2.33 2.53 -14.99
CA ASN A 192 -2.39 3.10 -13.66
C ASN A 192 -1.08 3.81 -13.36
N TYR A 193 -1.18 5.06 -12.92
CA TYR A 193 -0.05 5.84 -12.41
C TYR A 193 -0.32 6.24 -10.97
N THR A 194 0.65 6.01 -10.09
CA THR A 194 0.65 6.47 -8.70
C THR A 194 1.88 7.34 -8.49
N SER A 195 1.72 8.57 -8.01
CA SER A 195 2.82 9.47 -7.72
C SER A 195 3.61 9.01 -6.48
N ALA A 196 4.79 9.58 -6.26
CA ALA A 196 5.58 9.32 -5.07
C ALA A 196 4.88 9.80 -3.80
N ALA A 197 4.97 9.00 -2.73
CA ALA A 197 4.55 9.40 -1.39
C ALA A 197 5.64 10.18 -0.64
N PHE A 198 6.91 9.96 -0.97
CA PHE A 198 8.05 10.61 -0.32
C PHE A 198 8.42 11.91 -1.01
N ASN A 199 8.80 12.90 -0.21
CA ASN A 199 9.50 14.09 -0.67
C ASN A 199 10.91 13.69 -1.15
N LYS A 200 11.52 14.50 -2.02
CA LYS A 200 12.89 14.24 -2.51
C LYS A 200 13.96 14.41 -1.44
N SER A 201 13.64 15.13 -0.37
CA SER A 201 14.49 15.34 0.78
C SER A 201 14.34 14.27 1.85
N ALA A 202 13.34 13.40 1.72
CA ALA A 202 13.10 12.35 2.70
C ALA A 202 14.26 11.36 2.76
N TYR A 203 14.79 11.13 3.95
CA TYR A 203 15.87 10.18 4.19
C TYR A 203 15.70 9.52 5.56
N LYS A 204 16.17 8.30 5.68
CA LYS A 204 16.17 7.58 6.94
C LYS A 204 17.32 8.07 7.81
N TRP A 205 16.98 8.62 8.97
CA TRP A 205 18.00 9.03 9.95
C TRP A 205 18.66 7.80 10.58
N LEU A 206 19.98 7.72 10.46
CA LEU A 206 20.79 6.67 11.08
C LEU A 206 21.56 7.26 12.25
N TYR A 207 21.33 6.73 13.46
CA TYR A 207 22.10 7.16 14.63
C TYR A 207 23.59 6.81 14.45
N PRO A 208 24.51 7.74 14.76
CA PRO A 208 25.93 7.46 14.73
C PRO A 208 26.28 6.26 15.62
N ASN A 209 27.25 5.45 15.17
CA ASN A 209 27.72 4.24 15.85
C ASN A 209 26.68 3.13 16.01
N THR A 210 25.72 3.07 15.12
CA THR A 210 24.73 1.98 15.06
C THR A 210 25.04 1.07 13.88
N THR A 211 25.05 -0.24 14.11
CA THR A 211 25.10 -1.23 13.03
C THR A 211 23.71 -1.47 12.53
N TYR A 212 23.47 -1.13 11.26
CA TYR A 212 22.21 -1.38 10.60
C TYR A 212 22.29 -2.69 9.80
N THR A 213 21.39 -3.60 10.11
CA THR A 213 21.17 -4.82 9.32
C THR A 213 19.96 -4.70 8.42
N ASP A 214 19.31 -3.54 8.42
CA ASP A 214 18.16 -3.22 7.58
C ASP A 214 18.62 -2.86 6.17
N ALA A 215 18.11 -3.57 5.16
CA ALA A 215 18.44 -3.34 3.75
C ALA A 215 17.52 -2.32 3.08
N GLU A 216 16.65 -1.64 3.82
CA GLU A 216 15.72 -0.65 3.29
C GLU A 216 16.40 0.72 3.22
N TYR A 217 17.16 0.95 2.14
CA TYR A 217 17.85 2.21 1.81
C TYR A 217 17.21 2.91 0.61
N GLU A 218 15.94 2.64 0.32
CA GLU A 218 15.28 3.23 -0.82
C GLU A 218 13.92 3.80 -0.47
N ASN A 219 13.62 4.96 -1.05
CA ASN A 219 12.29 5.53 -1.08
C ASN A 219 11.60 5.14 -2.38
N MET A 220 10.45 4.47 -2.27
CA MET A 220 9.64 4.15 -3.42
C MET A 220 9.00 5.41 -3.99
N MET A 221 9.40 5.75 -5.22
CA MET A 221 8.88 6.90 -5.96
C MET A 221 7.67 6.54 -6.81
N GLY A 222 7.41 7.27 -7.88
CA GLY A 222 6.25 7.04 -8.74
C GLY A 222 6.25 5.66 -9.41
N ARG A 223 5.06 5.09 -9.54
CA ARG A 223 4.82 3.77 -10.13
C ARG A 223 3.87 3.85 -11.31
N SER A 224 4.23 3.21 -12.42
CA SER A 224 3.37 3.01 -13.59
C SER A 224 3.06 1.52 -13.77
N THR A 225 1.80 1.20 -14.00
CA THR A 225 1.35 -0.16 -14.26
C THR A 225 0.55 -0.20 -15.55
N TYR A 226 0.93 -1.08 -16.46
CA TYR A 226 0.27 -1.34 -17.74
C TYR A 226 -0.38 -2.71 -17.68
N THR A 227 -1.63 -2.80 -18.12
CA THR A 227 -2.36 -4.06 -18.15
C THR A 227 -2.92 -4.31 -19.53
N LEU A 228 -2.81 -5.56 -19.98
CA LEU A 228 -3.46 -6.08 -21.18
C LEU A 228 -4.23 -7.33 -20.81
N GLY A 229 -5.42 -7.48 -21.35
CA GLY A 229 -6.25 -8.64 -21.09
C GLY A 229 -7.03 -9.08 -22.32
N MET A 230 -7.35 -10.37 -22.37
CA MET A 230 -8.27 -10.93 -23.35
C MET A 230 -9.24 -11.87 -22.66
N GLY A 231 -10.48 -11.85 -23.13
CA GLY A 231 -11.53 -12.73 -22.65
C GLY A 231 -12.20 -13.44 -23.82
N PHE A 232 -12.42 -14.72 -23.67
CA PHE A 232 -13.19 -15.55 -24.61
C PHE A 232 -14.35 -16.23 -23.90
N ARG A 233 -15.54 -16.12 -24.47
CA ARG A 233 -16.75 -16.71 -23.90
C ARG A 233 -17.58 -17.40 -25.01
N THR A 234 -17.86 -18.67 -24.82
CA THR A 234 -18.78 -19.42 -25.72
C THR A 234 -19.63 -20.38 -24.89
N GLY A 235 -20.94 -20.25 -24.99
CA GLY A 235 -21.88 -21.07 -24.23
C GLY A 235 -21.61 -20.96 -22.72
N GLN A 236 -21.21 -22.07 -22.10
CA GLN A 236 -20.88 -22.17 -20.67
C GLN A 236 -19.37 -22.03 -20.40
N LEU A 237 -18.53 -22.01 -21.43
CA LEU A 237 -17.09 -21.85 -21.29
C LEU A 237 -16.72 -20.37 -21.29
N TYR A 238 -15.90 -20.03 -20.32
CA TYR A 238 -15.34 -18.70 -20.14
C TYR A 238 -13.85 -18.81 -19.79
N VAL A 239 -13.01 -18.08 -20.53
CA VAL A 239 -11.57 -18.04 -20.32
C VAL A 239 -11.10 -16.59 -20.37
N ASP A 240 -10.40 -16.15 -19.33
CA ASP A 240 -9.70 -14.85 -19.29
C ASP A 240 -8.20 -15.05 -19.12
N ALA A 241 -7.43 -14.23 -19.83
CA ALA A 241 -6.00 -14.08 -19.64
C ALA A 241 -5.67 -12.60 -19.45
N ALA A 242 -4.77 -12.32 -18.52
CA ALA A 242 -4.29 -10.96 -18.26
C ALA A 242 -2.77 -10.94 -18.11
N PHE A 243 -2.15 -9.88 -18.63
CA PHE A 243 -0.74 -9.56 -18.46
C PHE A 243 -0.64 -8.20 -17.77
N LEU A 244 0.27 -8.11 -16.79
CA LEU A 244 0.58 -6.90 -16.06
C LEU A 244 2.07 -6.63 -16.13
N TYR A 245 2.41 -5.39 -16.51
CA TYR A 245 3.78 -4.87 -16.44
C TYR A 245 3.81 -3.66 -15.51
N MET A 246 4.66 -3.72 -14.49
CA MET A 246 4.83 -2.67 -13.49
C MET A 246 6.25 -2.10 -13.57
N GLN A 247 6.34 -0.79 -13.56
CA GLN A 247 7.59 -0.04 -13.46
C GLN A 247 7.53 0.83 -12.19
N GLN A 248 8.41 0.54 -11.25
CA GLN A 248 8.60 1.30 -10.01
C GLN A 248 9.91 2.09 -10.13
N LYS A 249 9.89 3.36 -9.75
CA LYS A 249 11.09 4.16 -9.53
C LYS A 249 11.43 4.16 -8.05
N SER A 250 12.71 4.16 -7.73
CA SER A 250 13.22 4.26 -6.37
C SER A 250 14.36 5.27 -6.32
N GLU A 251 14.53 5.94 -5.21
CA GLU A 251 15.70 6.76 -4.90
C GLU A 251 16.42 6.14 -3.70
N PHE A 252 17.74 5.94 -3.84
CA PHE A 252 18.61 5.44 -2.78
C PHE A 252 19.26 6.62 -2.06
N TYR A 253 19.48 6.49 -0.75
CA TYR A 253 20.15 7.49 0.12
C TYR A 253 21.19 6.86 1.03
#